data_4776bead71e332b4456891b16cb45e2a
#
_entry.id   4776bead71e332b4456891b16cb45e2a
#
_cell.length_a   1.000
_cell.length_b   1.000
_cell.length_c   1.000
_cell.angle_alpha   90.00
_cell.angle_beta   90.00
_cell.angle_gamma   90.00
#
_symmetry.space_group_name_H-M   'P 1'
#
loop_
_entity.id
_entity.type
_entity.pdbx_description
1 polymer ?
#
loop_
_entity_poly.entity_id
_entity_poly.type
_entity_poly.pdbx_seq_one_letter_code
_entity_poly.pdbx_strand_id
1 'polypeptide(L)'
;MARRTEVPPGEVITIAMAGNPNVGKSTLFNAVTGLNQHTGNWPGKTVASAEGLCRHGGKAYRLVDLPGTYSLLAHSAEEEVARNFLCFSRPEAVCIVCDATCLERNLNLVLQTLEITPRAAICLNLMDEAKKRKLRVEPARLEALLGVPVMGCTARQKNTPARLFSLLERATEGEESRRSYMPRYPEEIERALVPV
;
A
#
# COMPACT_ATOMS: atom_id res chain seq x y z
N MET A 1 24.19 22.40 -2.43
CA MET A 1 23.19 22.77 -1.41
C MET A 1 21.81 22.38 -1.95
N ALA A 2 21.27 21.26 -1.52
CA ALA A 2 19.93 20.83 -1.90
C ALA A 2 18.91 21.72 -1.15
N ARG A 3 18.04 22.40 -1.89
CA ARG A 3 16.94 23.19 -1.31
C ARG A 3 16.05 22.26 -0.48
N ARG A 4 15.99 22.46 0.82
CA ARG A 4 14.92 21.93 1.67
C ARG A 4 13.60 22.44 1.07
N THR A 5 12.82 21.56 0.50
CA THR A 5 11.45 21.86 0.10
C THR A 5 10.62 21.95 1.38
N GLU A 6 10.54 23.14 1.97
CA GLU A 6 9.56 23.40 3.04
C GLU A 6 8.17 23.15 2.45
N VAL A 7 7.43 22.26 3.07
CA VAL A 7 6.03 22.00 2.75
C VAL A 7 5.25 23.13 3.39
N PRO A 8 4.57 24.03 2.64
CA PRO A 8 3.69 25.02 3.26
C PRO A 8 2.56 24.31 4.00
N PRO A 9 1.91 24.96 4.98
CA PRO A 9 0.80 24.39 5.72
C PRO A 9 -0.42 24.20 4.80
N GLY A 10 -0.44 23.08 4.13
CA GLY A 10 -1.53 22.48 3.38
C GLY A 10 -1.60 21.04 3.82
N GLU A 11 -2.77 20.43 3.76
CA GLU A 11 -3.02 19.07 4.18
C GLU A 11 -2.06 18.11 3.47
N VAL A 12 -1.16 17.47 4.24
CA VAL A 12 -0.21 16.47 3.74
C VAL A 12 -0.90 15.11 3.80
N ILE A 13 -1.14 14.53 2.64
CA ILE A 13 -1.79 13.23 2.51
C ILE A 13 -0.79 12.14 2.87
N THR A 14 -1.03 11.40 3.94
CA THR A 14 -0.17 10.29 4.37
C THR A 14 -0.61 8.98 3.72
N ILE A 15 0.30 8.34 3.00
CA ILE A 15 0.09 7.06 2.34
C ILE A 15 1.02 6.02 2.95
N ALA A 16 0.47 4.93 3.47
CA ALA A 16 1.25 3.77 3.86
C ALA A 16 1.54 2.89 2.63
N MET A 17 2.79 2.48 2.46
CA MET A 17 3.16 1.49 1.44
C MET A 17 3.40 0.14 2.10
N ALA A 18 2.49 -0.79 1.88
CA ALA A 18 2.54 -2.17 2.38
C ALA A 18 2.87 -3.16 1.26
N GLY A 19 3.30 -4.35 1.60
CA GLY A 19 3.57 -5.41 0.62
C GLY A 19 4.48 -6.49 1.17
N ASN A 20 4.46 -7.66 0.55
CA ASN A 20 5.33 -8.78 0.92
C ASN A 20 6.82 -8.43 0.69
N PRO A 21 7.75 -9.12 1.33
CA PRO A 21 9.16 -8.97 1.02
C PRO A 21 9.45 -9.22 -0.47
N ASN A 22 10.36 -8.43 -1.05
CA ASN A 22 10.86 -8.55 -2.42
C ASN A 22 9.84 -8.33 -3.56
N VAL A 23 8.67 -7.78 -3.30
CA VAL A 23 7.68 -7.42 -4.36
C VAL A 23 8.06 -6.16 -5.14
N GLY A 24 9.19 -5.52 -4.82
CA GLY A 24 9.64 -4.27 -5.44
C GLY A 24 9.04 -3.01 -4.82
N LYS A 25 8.52 -3.10 -3.58
CA LYS A 25 7.93 -1.98 -2.84
C LYS A 25 8.91 -0.81 -2.69
N SER A 26 10.12 -1.04 -2.19
CA SER A 26 11.14 0.00 -2.04
C SER A 26 11.63 0.56 -3.38
N THR A 27 11.63 -0.24 -4.46
CA THR A 27 11.92 0.28 -5.81
C THR A 27 10.85 1.28 -6.25
N LEU A 28 9.58 0.98 -6.00
CA LEU A 28 8.45 1.85 -6.31
C LEU A 28 8.47 3.11 -5.42
N PHE A 29 8.72 2.95 -4.12
CA PHE A 29 8.89 4.04 -3.16
C PHE A 29 10.00 5.00 -3.61
N ASN A 30 11.17 4.48 -3.97
CA ASN A 30 12.30 5.28 -4.45
C ASN A 30 11.99 6.01 -5.77
N ALA A 31 11.23 5.37 -6.67
CA ALA A 31 10.85 5.96 -7.94
C ALA A 31 9.93 7.19 -7.78
N VAL A 32 9.12 7.24 -6.72
CA VAL A 32 8.18 8.35 -6.47
C VAL A 32 8.69 9.40 -5.49
N THR A 33 9.53 9.02 -4.53
CA THR A 33 10.10 9.95 -3.54
C THR A 33 11.42 10.56 -3.99
N GLY A 34 12.12 9.92 -4.94
CA GLY A 34 13.44 10.36 -5.39
C GLY A 34 14.45 10.35 -4.24
N LEU A 35 15.21 11.46 -4.11
CA LEU A 35 16.20 11.65 -3.05
C LEU A 35 15.62 12.25 -1.75
N ASN A 36 14.33 12.56 -1.72
CA ASN A 36 13.67 13.19 -0.55
C ASN A 36 13.17 12.12 0.42
N GLN A 37 14.10 11.34 0.98
CA GLN A 37 13.81 10.25 1.91
C GLN A 37 14.50 10.49 3.24
N HIS A 38 13.81 10.10 4.31
CA HIS A 38 14.37 9.96 5.64
C HIS A 38 14.35 8.49 6.00
N THR A 39 15.51 7.94 6.30
CA THR A 39 15.66 6.55 6.76
C THR A 39 16.02 6.54 8.22
N GLY A 40 15.52 5.55 8.96
CA GLY A 40 15.77 5.39 10.37
C GLY A 40 15.29 4.03 10.84
N ASN A 41 15.04 3.91 12.12
CA ASN A 41 14.37 2.74 12.70
C ASN A 41 13.02 3.16 13.28
N TRP A 42 12.08 2.24 13.28
CA TRP A 42 10.81 2.44 13.97
C TRP A 42 11.06 2.65 15.46
N PRO A 43 10.36 3.59 16.13
CA PRO A 43 10.56 3.89 17.55
C PRO A 43 10.49 2.62 18.42
N GLY A 44 11.54 2.37 19.21
CA GLY A 44 11.63 1.20 20.09
C GLY A 44 11.79 -0.15 19.41
N LYS A 45 12.09 -0.18 18.10
CA LYS A 45 12.30 -1.40 17.32
C LYS A 45 13.59 -1.33 16.50
N THR A 46 14.18 -2.49 16.21
CA THR A 46 15.34 -2.60 15.29
C THR A 46 14.95 -2.66 13.82
N VAL A 47 13.66 -2.43 13.53
CA VAL A 47 13.08 -2.50 12.19
C VAL A 47 13.32 -1.19 11.46
N ALA A 48 13.85 -1.27 10.24
CA ALA A 48 14.12 -0.10 9.41
C ALA A 48 12.82 0.61 8.99
N SER A 49 12.86 1.95 9.00
CA SER A 49 11.79 2.80 8.49
C SER A 49 12.31 3.70 7.37
N ALA A 50 11.47 3.99 6.40
CA ALA A 50 11.72 5.00 5.39
C ALA A 50 10.47 5.84 5.16
N GLU A 51 10.65 7.15 5.15
CA GLU A 51 9.60 8.11 4.82
C GLU A 51 10.08 9.03 3.71
N GLY A 52 9.19 9.43 2.83
CA GLY A 52 9.51 10.34 1.75
C GLY A 52 8.40 11.35 1.52
N LEU A 53 8.79 12.61 1.28
CA LEU A 53 7.89 13.69 0.91
C LEU A 53 7.98 13.93 -0.59
N CYS A 54 6.84 13.99 -1.26
CA CYS A 54 6.76 14.30 -2.68
C CYS A 54 5.53 15.14 -3.00
N ARG A 55 5.49 15.71 -4.21
CA ARG A 55 4.37 16.53 -4.69
C ARG A 55 3.87 16.01 -6.02
N HIS A 56 2.57 15.94 -6.16
CA HIS A 56 1.92 15.62 -7.42
C HIS A 56 0.57 16.32 -7.52
N GLY A 57 0.22 16.87 -8.69
CA GLY A 57 -1.08 17.51 -8.92
C GLY A 57 -1.40 18.66 -7.95
N GLY A 58 -0.39 19.38 -7.44
CA GLY A 58 -0.57 20.44 -6.44
C GLY A 58 -0.74 19.95 -4.99
N LYS A 59 -0.89 18.63 -4.76
CA LYS A 59 -1.02 18.00 -3.44
C LYS A 59 0.36 17.59 -2.91
N ALA A 60 0.52 17.58 -1.58
CA ALA A 60 1.71 17.07 -0.90
C ALA A 60 1.41 15.69 -0.32
N TYR A 61 2.33 14.74 -0.55
CA TYR A 61 2.20 13.36 -0.09
C TYR A 61 3.37 13.01 0.82
N ARG A 62 3.06 12.39 1.94
CA ARG A 62 4.02 11.70 2.81
C ARG A 62 3.86 10.20 2.60
N LEU A 63 4.82 9.58 1.95
CA LEU A 63 4.85 8.14 1.77
C LEU A 63 5.62 7.51 2.92
N VAL A 64 5.06 6.49 3.55
CA VAL A 64 5.67 5.73 4.64
C VAL A 64 5.88 4.30 4.18
N ASP A 65 7.13 3.88 4.01
CA ASP A 65 7.48 2.52 3.60
C ASP A 65 7.42 1.59 4.81
N LEU A 66 6.36 0.77 4.89
CA LEU A 66 6.21 -0.21 5.95
C LEU A 66 7.16 -1.40 5.73
N PRO A 67 7.57 -2.09 6.79
CA PRO A 67 8.33 -3.33 6.66
C PRO A 67 7.61 -4.33 5.77
N GLY A 68 8.38 -5.09 4.97
CA GLY A 68 7.82 -6.14 4.14
C GLY A 68 7.32 -7.31 4.99
N THR A 69 6.03 -7.62 4.90
CA THR A 69 5.39 -8.67 5.71
C THR A 69 4.49 -9.56 4.84
N TYR A 70 4.25 -10.79 5.30
CA TYR A 70 3.31 -11.70 4.65
C TYR A 70 1.92 -11.69 5.28
N SER A 71 1.83 -11.18 6.49
CA SER A 71 0.57 -11.06 7.25
C SER A 71 0.64 -9.92 8.25
N LEU A 72 -0.50 -9.60 8.89
CA LEU A 72 -0.62 -8.62 9.97
C LEU A 72 -0.93 -9.30 11.33
N LEU A 73 -0.62 -10.58 11.49
CA LEU A 73 -0.90 -11.34 12.72
C LEU A 73 0.09 -11.06 13.86
N ALA A 74 1.14 -10.26 13.59
CA ALA A 74 2.13 -9.80 14.58
C ALA A 74 2.96 -10.94 15.22
N HIS A 75 3.36 -11.94 14.42
CA HIS A 75 4.30 -12.97 14.83
C HIS A 75 5.77 -12.52 14.72
N SER A 76 6.05 -11.42 14.02
CA SER A 76 7.37 -10.80 13.92
C SER A 76 7.30 -9.31 14.27
N ALA A 77 8.49 -8.71 14.52
CA ALA A 77 8.59 -7.26 14.78
C ALA A 77 8.12 -6.43 13.58
N GLU A 78 8.39 -6.90 12.36
CA GLU A 78 7.97 -6.29 11.10
C GLU A 78 6.45 -6.31 10.96
N GLU A 79 5.81 -7.45 11.22
CA GLU A 79 4.35 -7.60 11.19
C GLU A 79 3.67 -6.73 12.24
N GLU A 80 4.23 -6.69 13.46
CA GLU A 80 3.73 -5.84 14.53
C GLU A 80 3.79 -4.35 14.15
N VAL A 81 4.90 -3.89 13.58
CA VAL A 81 5.07 -2.51 13.12
C VAL A 81 4.06 -2.18 12.03
N ALA A 82 3.94 -3.02 11.00
CA ALA A 82 3.02 -2.80 9.89
C ALA A 82 1.56 -2.74 10.39
N ARG A 83 1.13 -3.70 11.20
CA ARG A 83 -0.21 -3.73 11.79
C ARG A 83 -0.49 -2.49 12.64
N ASN A 84 0.41 -2.16 13.56
CA ASN A 84 0.23 -1.04 14.47
C ASN A 84 0.14 0.29 13.71
N PHE A 85 0.95 0.46 12.64
CA PHE A 85 0.85 1.65 11.81
C PHE A 85 -0.50 1.74 11.10
N LEU A 86 -0.96 0.66 10.48
CA LEU A 86 -2.24 0.64 9.76
C LEU A 86 -3.43 0.88 10.69
N CYS A 87 -3.43 0.25 11.88
CA CYS A 87 -4.55 0.36 12.84
C CYS A 87 -4.58 1.70 13.58
N PHE A 88 -3.41 2.24 13.98
CA PHE A 88 -3.36 3.35 14.93
C PHE A 88 -2.90 4.68 14.34
N SER A 89 -2.08 4.68 13.28
CA SER A 89 -1.64 5.93 12.62
C SER A 89 -2.66 6.46 11.61
N ARG A 90 -3.63 5.65 11.20
CA ARG A 90 -4.75 5.99 10.31
C ARG A 90 -4.29 6.77 9.06
N PRO A 91 -3.44 6.19 8.21
CA PRO A 91 -3.05 6.86 6.97
C PRO A 91 -4.29 7.13 6.11
N GLU A 92 -4.25 8.19 5.31
CA GLU A 92 -5.36 8.56 4.42
C GLU A 92 -5.63 7.49 3.36
N ALA A 93 -4.61 6.73 2.94
CA ALA A 93 -4.79 5.52 2.15
C ALA A 93 -3.60 4.56 2.31
N VAL A 94 -3.82 3.30 1.90
CA VAL A 94 -2.79 2.25 1.88
C VAL A 94 -2.54 1.80 0.45
N CYS A 95 -1.29 1.89 -0.01
CA CYS A 95 -0.85 1.31 -1.27
C CYS A 95 -0.26 -0.08 -1.01
N ILE A 96 -0.94 -1.13 -1.45
CA ILE A 96 -0.47 -2.50 -1.29
C ILE A 96 0.25 -2.92 -2.56
N VAL A 97 1.57 -3.13 -2.46
CA VAL A 97 2.40 -3.57 -3.60
C VAL A 97 2.44 -5.09 -3.62
N CYS A 98 1.98 -5.68 -4.72
CA CYS A 98 1.91 -7.11 -4.95
C CYS A 98 2.80 -7.53 -6.11
N ASP A 99 3.38 -8.72 -6.04
CA ASP A 99 4.09 -9.37 -7.13
C ASP A 99 3.09 -10.10 -8.04
N ALA A 100 2.96 -9.63 -9.29
CA ALA A 100 2.07 -10.23 -10.27
C ALA A 100 2.45 -11.67 -10.66
N THR A 101 3.68 -12.11 -10.36
CA THR A 101 4.13 -13.49 -10.65
C THR A 101 3.74 -14.51 -9.58
N CYS A 102 3.33 -14.06 -8.39
CA CYS A 102 2.88 -14.89 -7.27
C CYS A 102 1.74 -14.22 -6.49
N LEU A 103 0.72 -13.76 -7.22
CA LEU A 103 -0.38 -12.95 -6.67
C LEU A 103 -1.10 -13.63 -5.51
N GLU A 104 -1.38 -14.93 -5.60
CA GLU A 104 -2.07 -15.71 -4.57
C GLU A 104 -1.44 -15.51 -3.18
N ARG A 105 -0.11 -15.58 -3.10
CA ARG A 105 0.62 -15.38 -1.84
C ARG A 105 0.47 -13.96 -1.30
N ASN A 106 0.30 -12.97 -2.18
CA ASN A 106 0.16 -11.56 -1.78
C ASN A 106 -1.28 -11.22 -1.33
N LEU A 107 -2.28 -11.98 -1.79
CA LEU A 107 -3.68 -11.73 -1.46
C LEU A 107 -3.98 -11.84 0.04
N ASN A 108 -3.23 -12.65 0.79
CA ASN A 108 -3.39 -12.73 2.24
C ASN A 108 -3.23 -11.35 2.91
N LEU A 109 -2.14 -10.64 2.62
CA LEU A 109 -1.91 -9.30 3.14
C LEU A 109 -2.93 -8.29 2.61
N VAL A 110 -3.34 -8.43 1.34
CA VAL A 110 -4.38 -7.58 0.73
C VAL A 110 -5.68 -7.69 1.52
N LEU A 111 -6.18 -8.91 1.72
CA LEU A 111 -7.45 -9.14 2.42
C LEU A 111 -7.40 -8.64 3.86
N GLN A 112 -6.34 -8.93 4.61
CA GLN A 112 -6.15 -8.41 5.97
C GLN A 112 -6.08 -6.87 6.02
N THR A 113 -5.49 -6.24 5.01
CA THR A 113 -5.47 -4.77 4.94
C THR A 113 -6.87 -4.21 4.66
N LEU A 114 -7.66 -4.86 3.79
CA LEU A 114 -9.03 -4.45 3.47
C LEU A 114 -9.99 -4.60 4.67
N GLU A 115 -9.71 -5.51 5.60
CA GLU A 115 -10.43 -5.62 6.87
C GLU A 115 -10.16 -4.41 7.79
N ILE A 116 -8.98 -3.81 7.70
CA ILE A 116 -8.60 -2.65 8.52
C ILE A 116 -9.11 -1.34 7.91
N THR A 117 -9.01 -1.19 6.58
CA THR A 117 -9.38 0.04 5.89
C THR A 117 -9.88 -0.19 4.47
N PRO A 118 -11.01 0.45 4.08
CA PRO A 118 -11.46 0.46 2.68
C PRO A 118 -10.64 1.42 1.81
N ARG A 119 -9.87 2.34 2.40
CA ARG A 119 -9.02 3.30 1.70
C ARG A 119 -7.72 2.65 1.28
N ALA A 120 -7.81 1.67 0.41
CA ALA A 120 -6.67 0.92 -0.10
C ALA A 120 -6.61 0.96 -1.63
N ALA A 121 -5.41 0.80 -2.17
CA ALA A 121 -5.16 0.61 -3.59
C ALA A 121 -4.12 -0.48 -3.79
N ILE A 122 -4.23 -1.24 -4.88
CA ILE A 122 -3.33 -2.35 -5.18
C ILE A 122 -2.47 -2.00 -6.39
N CYS A 123 -1.15 -2.09 -6.21
CA CYS A 123 -0.17 -1.94 -7.26
C CYS A 123 0.43 -3.31 -7.60
N LEU A 124 0.02 -3.91 -8.71
CA LEU A 124 0.56 -5.18 -9.22
C LEU A 124 1.86 -4.89 -9.96
N ASN A 125 2.97 -5.08 -9.28
CA ASN A 125 4.31 -4.89 -9.83
C ASN A 125 4.79 -6.15 -10.57
N LEU A 126 5.89 -6.03 -11.32
CA LEU A 126 6.49 -7.12 -12.10
C LEU A 126 5.58 -7.69 -13.20
N MET A 127 4.72 -6.84 -13.78
CA MET A 127 3.82 -7.24 -14.88
C MET A 127 4.59 -7.72 -16.12
N ASP A 128 5.79 -7.18 -16.37
CA ASP A 128 6.68 -7.64 -17.41
C ASP A 128 7.19 -9.06 -17.17
N GLU A 129 7.53 -9.41 -15.93
CA GLU A 129 7.94 -10.76 -15.56
C GLU A 129 6.76 -11.73 -15.62
N ALA A 130 5.56 -11.33 -15.18
CA ALA A 130 4.35 -12.14 -15.33
C ALA A 130 4.09 -12.46 -16.81
N LYS A 131 4.22 -11.45 -17.70
CA LYS A 131 4.08 -11.65 -19.14
C LYS A 131 5.11 -12.62 -19.72
N LYS A 132 6.39 -12.51 -19.33
CA LYS A 132 7.46 -13.45 -19.75
C LYS A 132 7.13 -14.89 -19.31
N ARG A 133 6.58 -15.06 -18.13
CA ARG A 133 6.13 -16.37 -17.57
C ARG A 133 4.79 -16.84 -18.14
N LYS A 134 4.20 -16.10 -19.10
CA LYS A 134 2.89 -16.40 -19.69
C LYS A 134 1.75 -16.44 -18.66
N LEU A 135 1.89 -15.74 -17.54
CA LEU A 135 0.84 -15.61 -16.54
C LEU A 135 -0.16 -14.53 -16.99
N ARG A 136 -1.44 -14.88 -16.92
CA ARG A 136 -2.51 -13.95 -17.24
C ARG A 136 -3.00 -13.28 -15.97
N VAL A 137 -2.64 -12.02 -15.78
CA VAL A 137 -3.07 -11.20 -14.65
C VAL A 137 -3.91 -10.04 -15.18
N GLU A 138 -5.12 -9.91 -14.69
CA GLU A 138 -6.12 -8.92 -15.14
C GLU A 138 -6.42 -7.91 -14.02
N PRO A 139 -5.73 -6.74 -13.99
CA PRO A 139 -5.94 -5.74 -12.93
C PRO A 139 -7.39 -5.29 -12.79
N ALA A 140 -8.08 -5.05 -13.92
CA ALA A 140 -9.49 -4.62 -13.91
C ALA A 140 -10.43 -5.64 -13.28
N ARG A 141 -10.16 -6.94 -13.48
CA ARG A 141 -10.96 -8.00 -12.86
C ARG A 141 -10.72 -8.07 -11.37
N LEU A 142 -9.47 -7.88 -10.93
CA LEU A 142 -9.14 -7.84 -9.51
C LEU A 142 -9.78 -6.61 -8.84
N GLU A 143 -9.76 -5.45 -9.50
CA GLU A 143 -10.45 -4.24 -9.04
C GLU A 143 -11.96 -4.48 -8.85
N ALA A 144 -12.61 -5.12 -9.83
CA ALA A 144 -14.04 -5.45 -9.76
C ALA A 144 -14.36 -6.43 -8.61
N LEU A 145 -13.49 -7.40 -8.33
CA LEU A 145 -13.67 -8.38 -7.25
C LEU A 145 -13.44 -7.79 -5.86
N LEU A 146 -12.42 -6.96 -5.71
CA LEU A 146 -12.01 -6.43 -4.39
C LEU A 146 -12.65 -5.08 -4.06
N GLY A 147 -13.21 -4.39 -5.05
CA GLY A 147 -13.86 -3.08 -4.85
C GLY A 147 -12.90 -1.93 -4.55
N VAL A 148 -11.59 -2.11 -4.74
CA VAL A 148 -10.56 -1.09 -4.53
C VAL A 148 -9.76 -0.85 -5.82
N PRO A 149 -9.21 0.37 -6.04
CA PRO A 149 -8.43 0.66 -7.22
C PRO A 149 -7.24 -0.28 -7.42
N VAL A 150 -7.05 -0.80 -8.63
CA VAL A 150 -5.96 -1.70 -8.98
C VAL A 150 -5.23 -1.21 -10.23
N MET A 151 -3.90 -1.18 -10.20
CA MET A 151 -3.09 -0.96 -11.40
C MET A 151 -2.02 -2.02 -11.57
N GLY A 152 -1.75 -2.39 -12.82
CA GLY A 152 -0.54 -3.14 -13.17
C GLY A 152 0.60 -2.21 -13.52
N CYS A 153 1.82 -2.49 -13.05
CA CYS A 153 3.01 -1.70 -13.34
C CYS A 153 4.28 -2.54 -13.46
N THR A 154 5.31 -1.87 -13.89
CA THR A 154 6.72 -2.27 -13.73
C THR A 154 7.41 -1.08 -13.07
N ALA A 155 7.87 -1.22 -11.83
CA ALA A 155 8.33 -0.11 -11.00
C ALA A 155 9.39 0.79 -11.66
N ARG A 156 10.19 0.23 -12.58
CA ARG A 156 11.27 0.94 -13.30
C ARG A 156 10.79 1.73 -14.53
N GLN A 157 9.53 1.64 -14.92
CA GLN A 157 9.01 2.39 -16.07
C GLN A 157 8.80 3.86 -15.70
N LYS A 158 9.19 4.78 -16.62
CA LYS A 158 9.16 6.24 -16.40
C LYS A 158 7.77 6.78 -16.03
N ASN A 159 6.70 6.18 -16.54
CA ASN A 159 5.32 6.63 -16.28
C ASN A 159 4.70 6.03 -15.02
N THR A 160 5.38 5.12 -14.33
CA THR A 160 4.86 4.46 -13.13
C THR A 160 4.56 5.45 -12.00
N PRO A 161 5.41 6.45 -11.68
CA PRO A 161 5.10 7.41 -10.63
C PRO A 161 3.79 8.18 -10.86
N ALA A 162 3.57 8.74 -12.04
CA ALA A 162 2.35 9.50 -12.34
C ALA A 162 1.10 8.61 -12.24
N ARG A 163 1.14 7.39 -12.75
CA ARG A 163 0.05 6.42 -12.65
C ARG A 163 -0.22 6.00 -11.21
N LEU A 164 0.83 5.88 -10.40
CA LEU A 164 0.67 5.56 -8.97
C LEU A 164 -0.07 6.67 -8.25
N PHE A 165 0.28 7.95 -8.48
CA PHE A 165 -0.45 9.05 -7.87
C PHE A 165 -1.92 9.08 -8.29
N SER A 166 -2.24 8.85 -9.56
CA SER A 166 -3.64 8.72 -10.01
C SER A 166 -4.37 7.56 -9.31
N LEU A 167 -3.68 6.45 -9.04
CA LEU A 167 -4.23 5.34 -8.27
C LEU A 167 -4.50 5.74 -6.81
N LEU A 168 -3.55 6.44 -6.17
CA LEU A 168 -3.66 6.89 -4.78
C LEU A 168 -4.77 7.93 -4.61
N GLU A 169 -4.93 8.86 -5.55
CA GLU A 169 -6.04 9.83 -5.56
C GLU A 169 -7.40 9.09 -5.57
N ARG A 170 -7.55 8.08 -6.42
CA ARG A 170 -8.76 7.25 -6.42
C ARG A 170 -9.00 6.54 -5.09
N ALA A 171 -7.94 6.15 -4.36
CA ALA A 171 -8.05 5.51 -3.06
C ALA A 171 -8.42 6.50 -1.94
N THR A 172 -7.89 7.74 -2.00
CA THR A 172 -8.17 8.78 -1.00
C THR A 172 -9.53 9.45 -1.20
N GLU A 173 -9.99 9.60 -2.45
CA GLU A 173 -11.27 10.22 -2.83
C GLU A 173 -12.43 9.21 -2.85
N GLY A 174 -12.12 7.93 -2.71
CA GLY A 174 -13.13 6.88 -2.66
C GLY A 174 -14.06 7.09 -1.47
N GLU A 175 -15.34 7.37 -1.76
CA GLU A 175 -16.39 7.44 -0.76
C GLU A 175 -16.42 6.16 0.08
N GLU A 176 -16.84 6.26 1.35
CA GLU A 176 -17.13 5.13 2.25
C GLU A 176 -18.15 4.14 1.66
N SER A 177 -18.83 4.52 0.55
CA SER A 177 -19.80 3.70 -0.18
C SER A 177 -19.18 2.63 -1.10
N ARG A 178 -17.87 2.67 -1.39
CA ARG A 178 -17.25 1.55 -2.10
C ARG A 178 -17.21 0.36 -1.16
N ARG A 179 -18.05 -0.62 -1.44
CA ARG A 179 -18.00 -1.93 -0.78
C ARG A 179 -16.69 -2.61 -1.21
N SER A 180 -15.60 -2.32 -0.47
CA SER A 180 -14.43 -3.18 -0.52
C SER A 180 -14.86 -4.59 -0.12
N TYR A 181 -14.20 -5.58 -0.71
CA TYR A 181 -14.41 -6.96 -0.32
C TYR A 181 -14.16 -7.08 1.19
N MET A 182 -15.22 -7.42 1.94
CA MET A 182 -15.09 -7.82 3.34
C MET A 182 -15.22 -9.33 3.39
N PRO A 183 -14.21 -10.05 3.91
CA PRO A 183 -14.35 -11.48 4.17
C PRO A 183 -15.56 -11.70 5.07
N ARG A 184 -16.35 -12.72 4.75
CA ARG A 184 -17.41 -13.18 5.66
C ARG A 184 -16.90 -14.38 6.42
N TYR A 185 -16.93 -14.27 7.73
CA TYR A 185 -16.61 -15.38 8.61
C TYR A 185 -17.83 -16.31 8.80
N PRO A 186 -17.64 -17.54 9.30
CA PRO A 186 -18.75 -18.37 9.74
C PRO A 186 -19.66 -17.61 10.72
N GLU A 187 -20.96 -17.89 10.65
CA GLU A 187 -21.98 -17.13 11.39
C GLU A 187 -21.73 -17.06 12.90
N GLU A 188 -21.11 -18.08 13.47
CA GLU A 188 -20.71 -18.13 14.89
C GLU A 188 -19.67 -17.05 15.23
N ILE A 189 -18.72 -16.81 14.34
CA ILE A 189 -17.67 -15.79 14.49
C ILE A 189 -18.29 -14.41 14.27
N GLU A 190 -19.12 -14.25 13.22
CA GLU A 190 -19.80 -12.97 12.94
C GLU A 190 -20.65 -12.52 14.16
N ARG A 191 -21.39 -13.45 14.78
CA ARG A 191 -22.16 -13.16 15.99
C ARG A 191 -21.29 -12.74 17.17
N ALA A 192 -20.11 -13.34 17.33
CA ALA A 192 -19.17 -13.00 18.42
C ALA A 192 -18.48 -11.64 18.21
N LEU A 193 -18.41 -11.14 16.96
CA LEU A 193 -17.81 -9.85 16.62
C LEU A 193 -18.79 -8.66 16.73
N VAL A 194 -20.09 -8.91 16.89
CA VAL A 194 -21.06 -7.83 17.11
C VAL A 194 -20.80 -7.21 18.50
N PRO A 195 -20.49 -5.89 18.56
CA PRO A 195 -20.29 -5.24 19.86
C PRO A 195 -21.55 -5.36 20.72
N VAL A 196 -21.38 -5.74 21.98
CA VAL A 196 -22.43 -5.75 23.00
C VAL A 196 -22.82 -4.32 23.33
#